data_00b4f72e3eb15396b3d048bc42eda948
#
_entry.id   00b4f72e3eb15396b3d048bc42eda948
#
_cell.length_a   1.000
_cell.length_b   1.000
_cell.length_c   1.000
_cell.angle_alpha   90.00
_cell.angle_beta   90.00
_cell.angle_gamma   90.00
#
_symmetry.space_group_name_H-M   'P 1'
#
loop_
_entity.id
_entity.type
_entity.pdbx_description
1 polymer ?
#
loop_
_entity_poly.entity_id
_entity_poly.type
_entity_poly.pdbx_seq_one_letter_code
_entity_poly.pdbx_strand_id
1 'polypeptide(L)'
;MSTVDDFHRAYYTAGEQGGTWKATTWLGVPTWKCPLDMWVYQEMIHDLRPDLIVETGTAYGGSALYMATLCDVLGHGQIVTVDLPGGGWPDRPEHPRISYMTGSSTDPQIIAQISARAAGTVMVVLDSDHSAAHVLDELRAYAPLVTPGSYLVVEDTNINGHPVFDSFGPGPMEAVSKFLEESSAFVVDRSREKFLLTFNPSGWLRRV
;
A
#
# COMPACT_ATOMS: atom_id res chain seq x y z
N MET A 1 -12.44 -6.40 -24.02
CA MET A 1 -11.78 -6.73 -22.73
C MET A 1 -10.56 -7.58 -23.05
N SER A 2 -9.46 -7.38 -22.36
CA SER A 2 -8.26 -8.20 -22.57
C SER A 2 -8.37 -9.49 -21.74
N THR A 3 -7.63 -10.54 -22.14
CA THR A 3 -7.53 -11.79 -21.35
C THR A 3 -7.01 -11.51 -19.92
N VAL A 4 -6.20 -10.48 -19.76
CA VAL A 4 -5.68 -10.04 -18.46
C VAL A 4 -6.81 -9.48 -17.60
N ASP A 5 -7.67 -8.61 -18.16
CA ASP A 5 -8.82 -8.05 -17.42
C ASP A 5 -9.81 -9.15 -17.01
N ASP A 6 -10.07 -10.12 -17.89
CA ASP A 6 -10.97 -11.23 -17.59
C ASP A 6 -10.40 -12.11 -16.47
N PHE A 7 -9.09 -12.39 -16.50
CA PHE A 7 -8.42 -13.10 -15.41
C PHE A 7 -8.43 -12.30 -14.10
N HIS A 8 -8.17 -10.99 -14.17
CA HIS A 8 -8.18 -10.11 -13.00
C HIS A 8 -9.56 -10.10 -12.33
N ARG A 9 -10.64 -9.96 -13.11
CA ARG A 9 -12.01 -10.04 -12.58
C ARG A 9 -12.30 -11.40 -11.96
N ALA A 10 -11.92 -12.49 -12.64
CA ALA A 10 -12.09 -13.83 -12.12
C ALA A 10 -11.33 -14.04 -10.80
N TYR A 11 -10.07 -13.61 -10.73
CA TYR A 11 -9.26 -13.69 -9.52
C TYR A 11 -9.83 -12.85 -8.37
N TYR A 12 -10.25 -11.62 -8.65
CA TYR A 12 -10.76 -10.68 -7.64
C TYR A 12 -12.06 -11.18 -7.00
N THR A 13 -12.92 -11.88 -7.77
CA THR A 13 -14.21 -12.37 -7.30
C THR A 13 -14.20 -13.85 -6.91
N ALA A 14 -13.12 -14.59 -7.18
CA ALA A 14 -13.03 -16.03 -6.89
C ALA A 14 -13.02 -16.31 -5.39
N GLY A 15 -13.49 -17.51 -5.03
CA GLY A 15 -13.51 -17.99 -3.65
C GLY A 15 -14.84 -17.76 -2.93
N GLU A 16 -15.05 -18.52 -1.86
CA GLU A 16 -16.32 -18.53 -1.10
C GLU A 16 -16.67 -17.20 -0.42
N GLN A 17 -15.65 -16.37 -0.13
CA GLN A 17 -15.81 -15.07 0.53
C GLN A 17 -15.79 -13.89 -0.46
N GLY A 18 -15.92 -14.16 -1.76
CA GLY A 18 -15.89 -13.10 -2.78
C GLY A 18 -14.50 -12.50 -3.00
N GLY A 19 -13.48 -13.33 -3.01
CA GLY A 19 -12.09 -12.97 -3.31
C GLY A 19 -11.09 -13.89 -2.60
N THR A 20 -10.32 -14.68 -3.38
CA THR A 20 -9.27 -15.55 -2.82
C THR A 20 -8.25 -14.75 -2.01
N TRP A 21 -7.97 -13.51 -2.40
CA TRP A 21 -7.08 -12.59 -1.72
C TRP A 21 -7.50 -12.30 -0.25
N LYS A 22 -8.80 -12.42 0.08
CA LYS A 22 -9.30 -12.28 1.46
C LYS A 22 -8.89 -13.43 2.39
N ALA A 23 -8.49 -14.56 1.81
CA ALA A 23 -8.02 -15.73 2.54
C ALA A 23 -6.48 -15.85 2.56
N THR A 24 -5.76 -14.87 2.01
CA THR A 24 -4.29 -14.87 2.07
C THR A 24 -3.80 -14.57 3.48
N THR A 25 -2.72 -15.24 3.87
CA THR A 25 -2.07 -15.02 5.17
C THR A 25 -0.57 -14.93 5.01
N TRP A 26 0.08 -14.15 5.87
CA TRP A 26 1.52 -14.21 6.06
C TRP A 26 1.85 -14.74 7.46
N LEU A 27 2.52 -15.86 7.52
CA LEU A 27 2.83 -16.57 8.78
C LEU A 27 1.59 -16.76 9.69
N GLY A 28 0.43 -17.03 9.08
CA GLY A 28 -0.84 -17.20 9.76
C GLY A 28 -1.62 -15.92 10.04
N VAL A 29 -1.06 -14.75 9.81
CA VAL A 29 -1.75 -13.46 9.98
C VAL A 29 -2.48 -13.08 8.67
N PRO A 30 -3.78 -12.77 8.71
CA PRO A 30 -4.51 -12.34 7.52
C PRO A 30 -3.83 -11.15 6.84
N THR A 31 -3.62 -11.27 5.54
CA THR A 31 -2.93 -10.28 4.71
C THR A 31 -3.71 -10.11 3.42
N TRP A 32 -4.57 -9.12 3.36
CA TRP A 32 -5.49 -8.89 2.25
C TRP A 32 -4.79 -8.21 1.08
N LYS A 33 -3.82 -8.90 0.49
CA LYS A 33 -2.99 -8.40 -0.61
C LYS A 33 -2.99 -9.38 -1.79
N CYS A 34 -2.77 -8.86 -2.98
CA CYS A 34 -2.43 -9.67 -4.13
C CYS A 34 -1.04 -10.30 -3.94
N PRO A 35 -0.89 -11.64 -3.97
CA PRO A 35 0.41 -12.29 -3.80
C PRO A 35 1.47 -11.85 -4.83
N LEU A 36 1.06 -11.47 -6.03
CA LEU A 36 1.99 -10.97 -7.05
C LEU A 36 2.55 -9.59 -6.68
N ASP A 37 1.73 -8.75 -6.07
CA ASP A 37 2.17 -7.45 -5.56
C ASP A 37 3.09 -7.60 -4.35
N MET A 38 2.83 -8.58 -3.48
CA MET A 38 3.75 -8.91 -2.38
C MET A 38 5.14 -9.31 -2.93
N TRP A 39 5.20 -10.04 -4.05
CA TRP A 39 6.49 -10.32 -4.68
C TRP A 39 7.19 -9.05 -5.16
N VAL A 40 6.45 -8.10 -5.73
CA VAL A 40 6.99 -6.81 -6.15
C VAL A 40 7.49 -6.01 -4.94
N TYR A 41 6.75 -6.01 -3.83
CA TYR A 41 7.20 -5.36 -2.58
C TYR A 41 8.54 -5.92 -2.08
N GLN A 42 8.74 -7.25 -2.08
CA GLN A 42 10.01 -7.80 -1.64
C GLN A 42 11.18 -7.34 -2.51
N GLU A 43 11.00 -7.28 -3.84
CA GLU A 43 12.05 -6.79 -4.74
C GLU A 43 12.34 -5.30 -4.47
N MET A 44 11.30 -4.48 -4.31
CA MET A 44 11.45 -3.05 -3.99
C MET A 44 12.18 -2.84 -2.66
N ILE A 45 11.79 -3.56 -1.61
CA ILE A 45 12.41 -3.47 -0.30
C ILE A 45 13.87 -3.93 -0.35
N HIS A 46 14.18 -4.99 -1.12
CA HIS A 46 15.55 -5.43 -1.36
C HIS A 46 16.40 -4.37 -2.06
N ASP A 47 15.87 -3.79 -3.15
CA ASP A 47 16.61 -2.83 -3.99
C ASP A 47 16.80 -1.48 -3.30
N LEU A 48 15.78 -0.99 -2.60
CA LEU A 48 15.79 0.31 -1.93
C LEU A 48 16.48 0.29 -0.57
N ARG A 49 16.41 -0.84 0.16
CA ARG A 49 16.81 -0.96 1.56
C ARG A 49 16.28 0.21 2.41
N PRO A 50 14.94 0.40 2.47
CA PRO A 50 14.39 1.57 3.14
C PRO A 50 14.71 1.56 4.64
N ASP A 51 15.08 2.73 5.18
CA ASP A 51 15.23 2.94 6.61
C ASP A 51 13.86 2.92 7.31
N LEU A 52 12.86 3.46 6.61
CA LEU A 52 11.47 3.50 7.09
C LEU A 52 10.49 3.14 5.97
N ILE A 53 9.57 2.23 6.28
CA ILE A 53 8.37 1.99 5.49
C ILE A 53 7.18 2.53 6.30
N VAL A 54 6.41 3.42 5.70
CA VAL A 54 5.16 3.94 6.27
C VAL A 54 3.99 3.27 5.56
N GLU A 55 3.05 2.73 6.33
CA GLU A 55 1.82 2.13 5.81
C GLU A 55 0.62 2.85 6.43
N THR A 56 -0.38 3.19 5.62
CA THR A 56 -1.71 3.58 6.10
C THR A 56 -2.67 2.41 5.87
N GLY A 57 -3.56 2.12 6.85
CA GLY A 57 -4.41 0.93 6.81
C GLY A 57 -3.73 -0.33 7.32
N THR A 58 -3.64 -0.48 8.64
CA THR A 58 -3.00 -1.64 9.29
C THR A 58 -3.82 -2.92 9.21
N ALA A 59 -5.15 -2.84 9.30
CA ALA A 59 -6.05 -3.97 9.43
C ALA A 59 -5.54 -5.01 10.46
N TYR A 60 -5.32 -6.26 10.05
CA TYR A 60 -4.75 -7.33 10.91
C TYR A 60 -3.24 -7.22 11.14
N GLY A 61 -2.55 -6.31 10.44
CA GLY A 61 -1.09 -6.16 10.51
C GLY A 61 -0.30 -7.18 9.71
N GLY A 62 -0.95 -7.93 8.82
CA GLY A 62 -0.28 -8.97 8.02
C GLY A 62 0.71 -8.40 7.01
N SER A 63 0.37 -7.31 6.33
CA SER A 63 1.27 -6.59 5.42
C SER A 63 2.46 -5.96 6.17
N ALA A 64 2.20 -5.33 7.31
CA ALA A 64 3.26 -4.81 8.18
C ALA A 64 4.21 -5.93 8.64
N LEU A 65 3.68 -7.10 9.04
CA LEU A 65 4.50 -8.26 9.40
C LEU A 65 5.31 -8.78 8.21
N TYR A 66 4.70 -8.85 7.02
CA TYR A 66 5.40 -9.24 5.80
C TYR A 66 6.61 -8.33 5.55
N MET A 67 6.41 -7.02 5.52
CA MET A 67 7.48 -6.05 5.31
C MET A 67 8.54 -6.12 6.41
N ALA A 68 8.12 -6.30 7.68
CA ALA A 68 9.05 -6.44 8.80
C ALA A 68 9.91 -7.70 8.71
N THR A 69 9.35 -8.84 8.27
CA THR A 69 10.14 -10.08 8.07
C THR A 69 11.16 -9.94 6.94
N LEU A 70 10.86 -9.18 5.88
CA LEU A 70 11.83 -8.85 4.84
C LEU A 70 12.95 -7.97 5.40
N CYS A 71 12.60 -6.97 6.21
CA CYS A 71 13.58 -6.14 6.90
C CYS A 71 14.47 -6.93 7.86
N ASP A 72 13.95 -8.00 8.48
CA ASP A 72 14.78 -8.91 9.29
C ASP A 72 15.82 -9.66 8.45
N VAL A 73 15.40 -10.22 7.32
CA VAL A 73 16.32 -10.90 6.38
C VAL A 73 17.41 -9.94 5.89
N LEU A 74 17.08 -8.67 5.67
CA LEU A 74 18.02 -7.65 5.24
C LEU A 74 18.85 -7.07 6.40
N GLY A 75 18.48 -7.33 7.66
CA GLY A 75 19.08 -6.71 8.85
C GLY A 75 18.86 -5.20 8.95
N HIS A 76 17.86 -4.64 8.25
CA HIS A 76 17.69 -3.19 8.07
C HIS A 76 16.22 -2.82 7.89
N GLY A 77 15.83 -1.60 8.28
CA GLY A 77 14.51 -1.03 8.07
C GLY A 77 13.57 -1.15 9.27
N GLN A 78 12.61 -0.23 9.36
CA GLN A 78 11.53 -0.17 10.35
C GLN A 78 10.20 0.07 9.64
N ILE A 79 9.11 -0.35 10.23
CA ILE A 79 7.76 -0.15 9.75
C ILE A 79 6.98 0.71 10.74
N VAL A 80 6.33 1.76 10.25
CA VAL A 80 5.28 2.49 10.96
C VAL A 80 3.98 2.26 10.22
N THR A 81 2.98 1.73 10.90
CA THR A 81 1.65 1.52 10.33
C THR A 81 0.59 2.23 11.15
N VAL A 82 -0.37 2.89 10.50
CA VAL A 82 -1.41 3.68 11.15
C VAL A 82 -2.80 3.21 10.73
N ASP A 83 -3.72 3.16 11.70
CA ASP A 83 -5.11 2.82 11.46
C ASP A 83 -6.03 3.51 12.45
N LEU A 84 -7.31 3.61 12.10
CA LEU A 84 -8.34 4.15 12.98
C LEU A 84 -8.52 3.29 14.25
N PRO A 85 -8.96 3.88 15.37
CA PRO A 85 -9.30 3.11 16.55
C PRO A 85 -10.53 2.24 16.29
N GLY A 86 -10.54 1.04 16.84
CA GLY A 86 -11.76 0.21 16.90
C GLY A 86 -12.06 -0.58 15.63
N GLY A 87 -11.13 -0.77 14.71
CA GLY A 87 -11.32 -1.57 13.49
C GLY A 87 -11.60 -3.06 13.72
N GLY A 88 -11.82 -3.47 14.97
CA GLY A 88 -12.20 -4.85 15.31
C GLY A 88 -11.11 -5.90 15.06
N TRP A 89 -9.88 -5.45 14.94
CA TRP A 89 -8.71 -6.29 14.70
C TRP A 89 -8.03 -6.62 16.04
N PRO A 90 -8.41 -7.71 16.71
CA PRO A 90 -7.69 -8.17 17.89
C PRO A 90 -6.32 -8.73 17.46
N ASP A 91 -5.38 -8.71 18.36
CA ASP A 91 -4.14 -9.50 18.28
C ASP A 91 -3.27 -9.24 17.02
N ARG A 92 -3.01 -7.95 16.72
CA ARG A 92 -1.98 -7.59 15.75
C ARG A 92 -0.63 -8.19 16.20
N PRO A 93 0.18 -8.73 15.25
CA PRO A 93 1.44 -9.38 15.61
C PRO A 93 2.40 -8.38 16.24
N GLU A 94 2.96 -8.73 17.39
CA GLU A 94 4.08 -7.99 17.98
C GLU A 94 5.36 -8.28 17.20
N HIS A 95 6.06 -7.24 16.80
CA HIS A 95 7.34 -7.37 16.09
C HIS A 95 8.25 -6.17 16.41
N PRO A 96 9.56 -6.37 16.67
CA PRO A 96 10.46 -5.28 17.09
C PRO A 96 10.67 -4.18 16.04
N ARG A 97 10.37 -4.48 14.78
CA ARG A 97 10.44 -3.50 13.66
C ARG A 97 9.12 -2.80 13.38
N ILE A 98 8.01 -3.17 14.02
CA ILE A 98 6.70 -2.57 13.74
C ILE A 98 6.31 -1.62 14.87
N SER A 99 5.96 -0.40 14.49
CA SER A 99 5.33 0.58 15.37
C SER A 99 3.90 0.83 14.90
N TYR A 100 2.94 0.43 15.72
CA TYR A 100 1.52 0.69 15.48
C TYR A 100 1.13 2.08 15.98
N MET A 101 0.43 2.84 15.15
CA MET A 101 -0.16 4.13 15.50
C MET A 101 -1.68 4.05 15.36
N THR A 102 -2.39 4.76 16.23
CA THR A 102 -3.85 4.82 16.20
C THR A 102 -4.33 6.22 15.93
N GLY A 103 -5.07 6.41 14.85
CA GLY A 103 -5.61 7.69 14.41
C GLY A 103 -5.90 7.70 12.92
N SER A 104 -6.47 8.80 12.43
CA SER A 104 -6.65 8.99 10.99
C SER A 104 -5.27 9.22 10.33
N SER A 105 -5.03 8.56 9.20
CA SER A 105 -3.83 8.78 8.38
C SER A 105 -3.70 10.22 7.87
N THR A 106 -4.81 10.94 7.77
CA THR A 106 -4.85 12.34 7.35
C THR A 106 -4.84 13.33 8.52
N ASP A 107 -4.80 12.86 9.77
CA ASP A 107 -4.68 13.74 10.95
C ASP A 107 -3.30 14.42 10.97
N PRO A 108 -3.23 15.76 11.02
CA PRO A 108 -1.96 16.49 11.05
C PRO A 108 -1.02 16.07 12.20
N GLN A 109 -1.57 15.65 13.35
CA GLN A 109 -0.75 15.20 14.47
C GLN A 109 -0.11 13.82 14.18
N ILE A 110 -0.86 12.91 13.57
CA ILE A 110 -0.33 11.61 13.12
C ILE A 110 0.74 11.82 12.05
N ILE A 111 0.47 12.65 11.04
CA ILE A 111 1.43 12.97 9.98
C ILE A 111 2.71 13.58 10.57
N ALA A 112 2.58 14.50 11.52
CA ALA A 112 3.74 15.11 12.18
C ALA A 112 4.59 14.09 12.97
N GLN A 113 3.95 13.14 13.68
CA GLN A 113 4.63 12.07 14.41
C GLN A 113 5.36 11.09 13.46
N ILE A 114 4.76 10.76 12.32
CA ILE A 114 5.39 9.94 11.28
C ILE A 114 6.55 10.68 10.64
N SER A 115 6.34 11.95 10.28
CA SER A 115 7.39 12.81 9.71
C SER A 115 8.60 12.95 10.61
N ALA A 116 8.40 13.03 11.93
CA ALA A 116 9.49 13.10 12.90
C ALA A 116 10.35 11.81 12.96
N ARG A 117 9.83 10.69 12.46
CA ARG A 117 10.54 9.40 12.35
C ARG A 117 11.17 9.20 10.97
N ALA A 118 10.77 10.00 9.97
CA ALA A 118 11.25 9.88 8.61
C ALA A 118 12.73 10.31 8.54
N ALA A 119 13.61 9.34 8.37
CA ALA A 119 15.04 9.54 8.21
C ALA A 119 15.60 8.52 7.19
N GLY A 120 16.63 8.89 6.46
CA GLY A 120 17.23 8.04 5.44
C GLY A 120 16.27 7.78 4.25
N THR A 121 16.25 6.55 3.74
CA THR A 121 15.38 6.15 2.64
C THR A 121 13.97 5.81 3.16
N VAL A 122 12.97 6.55 2.69
CA VAL A 122 11.58 6.38 3.09
C VAL A 122 10.73 5.89 1.92
N MET A 123 10.00 4.81 2.14
CA MET A 123 8.96 4.26 1.25
C MET A 123 7.60 4.41 1.92
N VAL A 124 6.56 4.70 1.16
CA VAL A 124 5.19 4.85 1.68
C VAL A 124 4.23 3.93 0.93
N VAL A 125 3.29 3.32 1.64
CA VAL A 125 2.21 2.48 1.13
C VAL A 125 0.88 3.04 1.66
N LEU A 126 0.00 3.45 0.76
CA LEU A 126 -1.34 3.96 1.08
C LEU A 126 -2.38 2.87 0.82
N ASP A 127 -2.99 2.36 1.88
CA ASP A 127 -3.93 1.24 1.87
C ASP A 127 -5.02 1.39 2.95
N SER A 128 -5.52 2.61 3.13
CA SER A 128 -6.52 2.89 4.17
C SER A 128 -7.96 2.96 3.62
N ASP A 129 -8.54 4.13 3.52
CA ASP A 129 -9.82 4.37 2.86
C ASP A 129 -9.59 4.54 1.35
N HIS A 130 -10.36 3.86 0.53
CA HIS A 130 -10.18 3.87 -0.91
C HIS A 130 -11.02 4.92 -1.64
N SER A 131 -11.65 5.86 -0.95
CA SER A 131 -12.31 6.99 -1.61
C SER A 131 -11.29 7.94 -2.23
N ALA A 132 -11.56 8.43 -3.44
CA ALA A 132 -10.63 9.32 -4.16
C ALA A 132 -10.25 10.57 -3.35
N ALA A 133 -11.17 11.11 -2.56
CA ALA A 133 -10.91 12.28 -1.73
C ALA A 133 -9.87 11.98 -0.64
N HIS A 134 -10.07 10.88 0.09
CA HIS A 134 -9.16 10.49 1.17
C HIS A 134 -7.77 10.12 0.65
N VAL A 135 -7.70 9.29 -0.42
CA VAL A 135 -6.43 8.90 -1.04
C VAL A 135 -5.67 10.11 -1.57
N LEU A 136 -6.37 11.11 -2.14
CA LEU A 136 -5.71 12.33 -2.60
C LEU A 136 -5.14 13.15 -1.44
N ASP A 137 -5.84 13.21 -0.31
CA ASP A 137 -5.33 13.88 0.89
C ASP A 137 -4.12 13.14 1.47
N GLU A 138 -4.12 11.81 1.49
CA GLU A 138 -2.95 11.01 1.86
C GLU A 138 -1.78 11.23 0.89
N LEU A 139 -2.01 11.18 -0.42
CA LEU A 139 -1.00 11.46 -1.43
C LEU A 139 -0.29 12.79 -1.18
N ARG A 140 -1.05 13.85 -0.93
CA ARG A 140 -0.51 15.19 -0.63
C ARG A 140 0.27 15.23 0.69
N ALA A 141 -0.22 14.52 1.70
CA ALA A 141 0.38 14.51 3.02
C ALA A 141 1.70 13.69 3.09
N TYR A 142 1.73 12.53 2.42
CA TYR A 142 2.84 11.58 2.52
C TYR A 142 3.88 11.71 1.40
N ALA A 143 3.52 12.27 0.23
CA ALA A 143 4.48 12.46 -0.86
C ALA A 143 5.77 13.22 -0.45
N PRO A 144 5.72 14.25 0.41
CA PRO A 144 6.93 14.93 0.86
C PRO A 144 7.90 14.02 1.63
N LEU A 145 7.42 12.95 2.27
CA LEU A 145 8.23 12.03 3.07
C LEU A 145 9.02 11.03 2.21
N VAL A 146 8.51 10.66 1.05
CA VAL A 146 9.16 9.70 0.15
C VAL A 146 10.48 10.29 -0.35
N THR A 147 11.58 9.56 -0.24
CA THR A 147 12.88 10.04 -0.72
C THR A 147 13.03 9.90 -2.25
N PRO A 148 13.81 10.75 -2.93
CA PRO A 148 14.08 10.58 -4.35
C PRO A 148 14.58 9.17 -4.68
N GLY A 149 14.04 8.57 -5.73
CA GLY A 149 14.30 7.19 -6.14
C GLY A 149 13.44 6.14 -5.44
N SER A 150 12.82 6.46 -4.30
CA SER A 150 11.90 5.59 -3.56
C SER A 150 10.46 5.69 -4.10
N TYR A 151 9.53 4.99 -3.44
CA TYR A 151 8.16 4.82 -3.92
C TYR A 151 7.10 5.31 -2.94
N LEU A 152 6.05 5.87 -3.51
CA LEU A 152 4.74 6.05 -2.92
C LEU A 152 3.79 5.08 -3.62
N VAL A 153 3.43 4.00 -2.96
CA VAL A 153 2.52 2.99 -3.52
C VAL A 153 1.09 3.30 -3.10
N VAL A 154 0.18 3.29 -4.06
CA VAL A 154 -1.25 3.45 -3.85
C VAL A 154 -1.93 2.12 -4.15
N GLU A 155 -2.47 1.49 -3.12
CA GLU A 155 -3.15 0.21 -3.22
C GLU A 155 -4.55 0.34 -3.85
N ASP A 156 -5.04 -0.78 -4.36
CA ASP A 156 -6.40 -0.95 -4.87
C ASP A 156 -6.82 0.04 -5.96
N THR A 157 -5.87 0.53 -6.75
CA THR A 157 -6.18 1.34 -7.93
C THR A 157 -6.94 0.56 -9.01
N ASN A 158 -7.10 -0.77 -8.85
CA ASN A 158 -7.87 -1.65 -9.73
C ASN A 158 -9.39 -1.55 -9.55
N ILE A 159 -9.89 -0.96 -8.46
CA ILE A 159 -11.33 -0.78 -8.22
C ILE A 159 -11.92 0.37 -9.04
N ASN A 160 -13.23 0.53 -9.01
CA ASN A 160 -14.02 1.46 -9.81
C ASN A 160 -13.86 1.23 -11.33
N GLY A 161 -13.84 -0.05 -11.75
CA GLY A 161 -13.78 -0.43 -13.18
C GLY A 161 -12.37 -0.49 -13.79
N HIS A 162 -11.30 -0.54 -12.97
CA HIS A 162 -9.89 -0.60 -13.39
C HIS A 162 -9.18 -1.96 -13.13
N PRO A 163 -9.66 -3.14 -13.43
CA PRO A 163 -10.92 -3.46 -14.14
C PRO A 163 -12.04 -4.01 -13.25
N VAL A 164 -11.95 -3.94 -11.92
CA VAL A 164 -12.88 -4.59 -11.00
C VAL A 164 -13.77 -3.59 -10.26
N PHE A 165 -14.85 -4.09 -9.64
CA PHE A 165 -15.75 -3.37 -8.77
C PHE A 165 -16.28 -2.05 -9.38
N ASP A 166 -16.89 -2.15 -10.56
CA ASP A 166 -17.35 -1.03 -11.40
C ASP A 166 -18.27 -0.02 -10.69
N SER A 167 -18.91 -0.40 -9.59
CA SER A 167 -19.85 0.43 -8.83
C SER A 167 -19.27 1.06 -7.57
N PHE A 168 -17.94 1.02 -7.37
CA PHE A 168 -17.34 1.59 -6.16
C PHE A 168 -17.53 3.11 -6.08
N GLY A 169 -17.39 3.80 -7.19
CA GLY A 169 -17.31 5.26 -7.28
C GLY A 169 -15.87 5.73 -7.39
N PRO A 170 -15.61 7.05 -7.49
CA PRO A 170 -14.26 7.55 -7.61
C PRO A 170 -13.36 7.03 -6.49
N GLY A 171 -12.27 6.38 -6.89
CA GLY A 171 -11.38 5.63 -6.01
C GLY A 171 -9.90 6.00 -6.14
N PRO A 172 -8.99 5.09 -5.76
CA PRO A 172 -7.56 5.37 -5.74
C PRO A 172 -6.97 5.73 -7.10
N MET A 173 -7.46 5.14 -8.22
CA MET A 173 -6.99 5.47 -9.56
C MET A 173 -7.25 6.93 -9.91
N GLU A 174 -8.45 7.45 -9.59
CA GLU A 174 -8.83 8.83 -9.82
C GLU A 174 -8.01 9.79 -8.97
N ALA A 175 -7.70 9.40 -7.72
CA ALA A 175 -6.81 10.16 -6.84
C ALA A 175 -5.38 10.23 -7.40
N VAL A 176 -4.83 9.10 -7.85
CA VAL A 176 -3.50 9.04 -8.51
C VAL A 176 -3.47 9.94 -9.73
N SER A 177 -4.48 9.84 -10.59
CA SER A 177 -4.56 10.68 -11.81
C SER A 177 -4.55 12.17 -11.46
N LYS A 178 -5.35 12.56 -10.46
CA LYS A 178 -5.40 13.94 -9.99
C LYS A 178 -4.09 14.41 -9.37
N PHE A 179 -3.46 13.58 -8.54
CA PHE A 179 -2.17 13.90 -7.92
C PHE A 179 -1.06 14.12 -8.95
N LEU A 180 -1.01 13.30 -10.01
CA LEU A 180 -0.01 13.44 -11.08
C LEU A 180 -0.22 14.67 -11.94
N GLU A 181 -1.43 15.24 -11.98
CA GLU A 181 -1.67 16.57 -12.58
C GLU A 181 -1.10 17.70 -11.69
N GLU A 182 -1.07 17.50 -10.37
CA GLU A 182 -0.62 18.50 -9.39
C GLU A 182 0.89 18.45 -9.12
N SER A 183 1.54 17.30 -9.36
CA SER A 183 2.93 17.06 -8.98
C SER A 183 3.73 16.40 -10.09
N SER A 184 4.82 17.03 -10.49
CA SER A 184 5.83 16.45 -11.40
C SER A 184 6.94 15.67 -10.67
N ALA A 185 6.86 15.57 -9.35
CA ALA A 185 7.88 14.89 -8.53
C ALA A 185 7.77 13.36 -8.56
N PHE A 186 6.71 12.81 -9.16
CA PHE A 186 6.47 11.38 -9.24
C PHE A 186 6.14 10.95 -10.67
N VAL A 187 6.53 9.71 -10.98
CA VAL A 187 6.18 9.04 -12.24
C VAL A 187 5.66 7.65 -11.95
N VAL A 188 4.72 7.17 -12.76
CA VAL A 188 4.25 5.78 -12.69
C VAL A 188 5.35 4.84 -13.18
N ASP A 189 5.78 3.91 -12.33
CA ASP A 189 6.73 2.87 -12.71
C ASP A 189 6.00 1.61 -13.20
N ARG A 190 5.74 1.53 -14.50
CA ARG A 190 5.08 0.39 -15.14
C ARG A 190 5.88 -0.92 -15.04
N SER A 191 7.17 -0.87 -14.75
CA SER A 191 7.98 -2.09 -14.59
C SER A 191 7.56 -2.93 -13.37
N ARG A 192 6.85 -2.32 -12.43
CA ARG A 192 6.30 -3.01 -11.24
C ARG A 192 5.02 -3.79 -11.55
N GLU A 193 4.38 -3.56 -12.69
CA GLU A 193 3.21 -4.29 -13.17
C GLU A 193 3.58 -5.55 -13.99
N LYS A 194 4.79 -6.04 -13.88
CA LYS A 194 5.39 -7.10 -14.73
C LYS A 194 4.68 -8.46 -14.70
N PHE A 195 3.88 -8.73 -13.68
CA PHE A 195 3.13 -9.97 -13.54
C PHE A 195 1.76 -9.95 -14.23
N LEU A 196 1.43 -8.89 -14.96
CA LEU A 196 0.19 -8.64 -15.68
C LEU A 196 -1.03 -8.42 -14.77
N LEU A 197 -1.13 -9.11 -13.64
CA LEU A 197 -2.13 -8.88 -12.61
C LEU A 197 -1.47 -8.15 -11.44
N THR A 198 -2.01 -7.00 -11.09
CA THR A 198 -1.69 -6.21 -9.90
C THR A 198 -2.96 -5.56 -9.39
N PHE A 199 -3.14 -5.43 -8.08
CA PHE A 199 -4.23 -4.65 -7.53
C PHE A 199 -3.94 -3.13 -7.59
N ASN A 200 -2.70 -2.77 -7.98
CA ASN A 200 -2.20 -1.40 -7.99
C ASN A 200 -1.83 -0.90 -9.41
N PRO A 201 -2.68 -1.08 -10.46
CA PRO A 201 -2.37 -0.56 -11.79
C PRO A 201 -2.21 0.97 -11.72
N SER A 202 -1.10 1.50 -12.25
CA SER A 202 -0.70 2.92 -12.12
C SER A 202 -0.41 3.40 -10.68
N GLY A 203 -0.55 2.55 -9.66
CA GLY A 203 -0.35 2.91 -8.25
C GLY A 203 1.11 2.85 -7.79
N TRP A 204 2.04 2.38 -8.61
CA TRP A 204 3.47 2.30 -8.28
C TRP A 204 4.16 3.62 -8.64
N LEU A 205 4.11 4.61 -7.74
CA LEU A 205 4.65 5.95 -8.00
C LEU A 205 6.09 6.07 -7.51
N ARG A 206 7.04 6.23 -8.44
CA ARG A 206 8.45 6.47 -8.10
C ARG A 206 8.72 7.96 -8.03
N ARG A 207 9.35 8.43 -6.94
CA ARG A 207 9.81 9.81 -6.80
C ARG A 207 11.04 10.05 -7.67
N VAL A 208 11.00 11.08 -8.51
CA VAL A 208 12.10 11.50 -9.41
C VAL A 208 12.85 12.70 -8.87
#